data_ecbcb814dac80ca7e58c95bfb4c29b1c
#
_entry.id   ecbcb814dac80ca7e58c95bfb4c29b1c
#
_cell.length_a   1.000
_cell.length_b   1.000
_cell.length_c   1.000
_cell.angle_alpha   90.00
_cell.angle_beta   90.00
_cell.angle_gamma   90.00
#
_symmetry.space_group_name_H-M   'P 1'
#
loop_
_entity.id
_entity.type
_entity.pdbx_description
1 polymer ?
#
loop_
_entity_poly.entity_id
_entity_poly.type
_entity_poly.pdbx_seq_one_letter_code
_entity_poly.pdbx_strand_id
1 'polypeptide(L)'
;TPLTVSLKEQDGYYEIDYEAFEEAAKRRPGLLIMCNPHNPVGRSWTREELEKVGDICVRYQIPIISDEIHSDLMLYGHRHTVMAGVSGEIADITITCTSATKTFNLAGLQAATLFFPNHEMKDRYEKFWFGMDVHRNNCFSLVAVETAFREGGEWLEQLLDYLEGNIDY
;
A
#
# COMPACT_ATOMS: atom_id res chain seq x y z
N THR A 1 -12.69 15.87 -8.03
CA THR A 1 -13.65 15.09 -7.22
C THR A 1 -13.23 13.62 -7.28
N PRO A 2 -13.08 12.91 -6.16
CA PRO A 2 -12.74 11.49 -6.17
C PRO A 2 -13.88 10.68 -6.82
N LEU A 3 -13.47 9.63 -7.56
CA LEU A 3 -14.36 8.57 -8.00
C LEU A 3 -14.20 7.42 -6.99
N THR A 4 -15.28 6.99 -6.38
CA THR A 4 -15.28 5.87 -5.45
C THR A 4 -15.94 4.66 -6.08
N VAL A 5 -15.32 3.50 -5.93
CA VAL A 5 -15.90 2.20 -6.27
C VAL A 5 -16.05 1.44 -4.96
N SER A 6 -17.29 1.11 -4.61
CA SER A 6 -17.56 0.34 -3.39
C SER A 6 -17.15 -1.11 -3.57
N LEU A 7 -16.61 -1.70 -2.50
CA LEU A 7 -16.42 -3.15 -2.45
C LEU A 7 -17.78 -3.85 -2.34
N LYS A 8 -17.88 -5.07 -2.85
CA LYS A 8 -19.00 -5.97 -2.59
C LYS A 8 -18.78 -6.62 -1.22
N GLU A 9 -19.77 -6.59 -0.37
CA GLU A 9 -19.74 -7.23 0.95
C GLU A 9 -20.73 -8.38 0.96
N GLN A 10 -20.28 -9.54 1.42
CA GLN A 10 -21.13 -10.69 1.68
C GLN A 10 -20.67 -11.38 2.96
N ASP A 11 -21.54 -11.46 3.94
CA ASP A 11 -21.30 -12.15 5.23
C ASP A 11 -19.98 -11.71 5.93
N GLY A 12 -19.68 -10.40 5.88
CA GLY A 12 -18.45 -9.82 6.44
C GLY A 12 -17.21 -9.96 5.56
N TYR A 13 -17.31 -10.62 4.41
CA TYR A 13 -16.22 -10.75 3.45
C TYR A 13 -16.35 -9.72 2.33
N TYR A 14 -15.23 -9.08 1.98
CA TYR A 14 -15.21 -8.00 1.01
C TYR A 14 -14.47 -8.41 -0.27
N GLU A 15 -15.06 -8.10 -1.42
CA GLU A 15 -14.50 -8.38 -2.74
C GLU A 15 -14.48 -7.11 -3.60
N ILE A 16 -13.56 -7.07 -4.57
CA ILE A 16 -13.50 -5.97 -5.54
C ILE A 16 -14.62 -6.16 -6.58
N ASP A 17 -15.41 -5.11 -6.80
CA ASP A 17 -16.36 -5.06 -7.92
C ASP A 17 -15.63 -4.65 -9.21
N TYR A 18 -15.11 -5.66 -9.93
CA TYR A 18 -14.32 -5.42 -11.14
C TYR A 18 -15.14 -4.74 -12.26
N GLU A 19 -16.45 -5.01 -12.36
CA GLU A 19 -17.31 -4.38 -13.36
C GLU A 19 -17.46 -2.88 -13.07
N ALA A 20 -17.81 -2.55 -11.83
CA ALA A 20 -17.90 -1.15 -11.39
C ALA A 20 -16.55 -0.44 -11.46
N PHE A 21 -15.45 -1.16 -11.15
CA PHE A 21 -14.09 -0.62 -11.24
C PHE A 21 -13.71 -0.31 -12.69
N GLU A 22 -14.00 -1.19 -13.64
CA GLU A 22 -13.71 -0.96 -15.05
C GLU A 22 -14.58 0.17 -15.64
N GLU A 23 -15.85 0.27 -15.24
CA GLU A 23 -16.71 1.40 -15.63
C GLU A 23 -16.16 2.75 -15.11
N ALA A 24 -15.62 2.77 -13.90
CA ALA A 24 -14.93 3.95 -13.36
C ALA A 24 -13.62 4.25 -14.12
N ALA A 25 -12.86 3.22 -14.48
CA ALA A 25 -11.62 3.34 -15.23
C ALA A 25 -11.81 3.91 -16.64
N LYS A 26 -12.92 3.62 -17.31
CA LYS A 26 -13.29 4.21 -18.62
C LYS A 26 -13.39 5.74 -18.58
N ARG A 27 -13.63 6.32 -17.42
CA ARG A 27 -13.67 7.78 -17.21
C ARG A 27 -12.26 8.38 -17.12
N ARG A 28 -11.19 7.55 -17.18
CA ARG A 28 -9.78 7.94 -17.14
C ARG A 28 -9.44 8.85 -15.95
N PRO A 29 -9.63 8.38 -14.71
CA PRO A 29 -9.18 9.12 -13.54
C PRO A 29 -7.66 9.32 -13.60
N GLY A 30 -7.17 10.38 -12.98
CA GLY A 30 -5.75 10.73 -13.00
C GLY A 30 -4.84 9.73 -12.27
N LEU A 31 -5.39 8.97 -11.31
CA LEU A 31 -4.70 7.90 -10.58
C LEU A 31 -5.69 7.00 -9.83
N LEU A 32 -5.26 5.80 -9.47
CA LEU A 32 -5.86 4.93 -8.47
C LEU A 32 -5.10 5.05 -7.16
N ILE A 33 -5.81 5.17 -6.04
CA ILE A 33 -5.25 4.93 -4.70
C ILE A 33 -5.81 3.60 -4.22
N MET A 34 -4.94 2.63 -3.97
CA MET A 34 -5.28 1.29 -3.50
C MET A 34 -4.59 0.99 -2.19
N CYS A 35 -5.34 0.47 -1.23
CA CYS A 35 -4.80 0.03 0.06
C CYS A 35 -4.65 -1.50 0.07
N ASN A 36 -3.45 -2.00 0.38
CA ASN A 36 -3.15 -3.43 0.41
C ASN A 36 -2.01 -3.74 1.41
N PRO A 37 -2.27 -4.35 2.55
CA PRO A 37 -3.58 -4.81 3.07
C PRO A 37 -4.59 -3.68 3.28
N HIS A 38 -5.87 -3.97 3.09
CA HIS A 38 -6.94 -2.96 3.05
C HIS A 38 -7.50 -2.68 4.45
N ASN A 39 -7.22 -1.52 4.96
CA ASN A 39 -7.80 -0.97 6.17
C ASN A 39 -9.05 -0.13 5.81
N PRO A 40 -10.23 -0.34 6.44
CA PRO A 40 -10.46 -1.10 7.69
C PRO A 40 -10.98 -2.54 7.48
N VAL A 41 -11.15 -3.02 6.27
CA VAL A 41 -11.84 -4.30 6.02
C VAL A 41 -11.01 -5.55 6.36
N GLY A 42 -9.71 -5.39 6.65
CA GLY A 42 -8.85 -6.47 7.07
C GLY A 42 -8.47 -7.47 5.95
N ARG A 43 -8.61 -7.08 4.67
CA ARG A 43 -8.25 -7.92 3.52
C ARG A 43 -6.84 -7.62 3.03
N SER A 44 -6.06 -8.67 2.77
CA SER A 44 -4.91 -8.59 1.86
C SER A 44 -5.34 -9.19 0.52
N TRP A 45 -5.18 -8.44 -0.55
CA TRP A 45 -5.60 -8.86 -1.87
C TRP A 45 -4.67 -9.96 -2.40
N THR A 46 -5.24 -10.99 -3.04
CA THR A 46 -4.47 -12.05 -3.67
C THR A 46 -3.74 -11.53 -4.91
N ARG A 47 -2.76 -12.30 -5.40
CA ARG A 47 -2.04 -11.97 -6.64
C ARG A 47 -3.00 -11.83 -7.81
N GLU A 48 -3.98 -12.72 -7.93
CA GLU A 48 -4.97 -12.75 -9.00
C GLU A 48 -5.92 -11.54 -8.93
N GLU A 49 -6.28 -11.10 -7.71
CA GLU A 49 -7.09 -9.89 -7.51
C GLU A 49 -6.32 -8.64 -7.93
N LEU A 50 -5.06 -8.56 -7.53
CA LEU A 50 -4.17 -7.44 -7.88
C LEU A 50 -3.87 -7.40 -9.37
N GLU A 51 -3.67 -8.56 -10.02
CA GLU A 51 -3.46 -8.67 -11.46
C GLU A 51 -4.65 -8.10 -12.24
N LYS A 52 -5.87 -8.49 -11.89
CA LYS A 52 -7.09 -7.97 -12.53
C LYS A 52 -7.23 -6.44 -12.40
N VAL A 53 -6.95 -5.90 -11.22
CA VAL A 53 -6.98 -4.43 -11.00
C VAL A 53 -5.87 -3.76 -11.81
N GLY A 54 -4.67 -4.32 -11.78
CA GLY A 54 -3.51 -3.80 -12.49
C GLY A 54 -3.70 -3.79 -14.00
N ASP A 55 -4.23 -4.88 -14.57
CA ASP A 55 -4.51 -4.99 -16.01
C ASP A 55 -5.52 -3.94 -16.49
N ILE A 56 -6.55 -3.67 -15.69
CA ILE A 56 -7.48 -2.57 -15.97
C ILE A 56 -6.73 -1.24 -15.95
N CYS A 57 -5.90 -0.99 -14.95
CA CYS A 57 -5.13 0.25 -14.86
C CYS A 57 -4.13 0.42 -16.01
N VAL A 58 -3.44 -0.64 -16.42
CA VAL A 58 -2.55 -0.64 -17.60
C VAL A 58 -3.34 -0.30 -18.86
N ARG A 59 -4.46 -0.98 -19.10
CA ARG A 59 -5.32 -0.78 -20.27
C ARG A 59 -5.81 0.66 -20.41
N TYR A 60 -6.19 1.31 -19.30
CA TYR A 60 -6.71 2.67 -19.29
C TYR A 60 -5.64 3.73 -18.97
N GLN A 61 -4.37 3.32 -18.82
CA GLN A 61 -3.22 4.18 -18.52
C GLN A 61 -3.41 4.99 -17.22
N ILE A 62 -3.85 4.31 -16.15
CA ILE A 62 -4.11 4.89 -14.83
C ILE A 62 -2.94 4.56 -13.91
N PRO A 63 -2.13 5.53 -13.47
CA PRO A 63 -1.10 5.31 -12.46
C PRO A 63 -1.71 4.78 -11.15
N ILE A 64 -0.96 3.95 -10.44
CA ILE A 64 -1.38 3.35 -9.17
C ILE A 64 -0.50 3.90 -8.04
N ILE A 65 -1.14 4.36 -6.96
CA ILE A 65 -0.50 4.53 -5.67
C ILE A 65 -0.95 3.35 -4.82
N SER A 66 -0.04 2.42 -4.55
CA SER A 66 -0.29 1.27 -3.68
C SER A 66 0.16 1.59 -2.26
N ASP A 67 -0.81 1.78 -1.37
CA ASP A 67 -0.56 1.99 0.05
C ASP A 67 -0.41 0.64 0.74
N GLU A 68 0.85 0.26 0.98
CA GLU A 68 1.26 -1.03 1.54
C GLU A 68 1.80 -0.90 2.97
N ILE A 69 1.42 0.16 3.68
CA ILE A 69 1.93 0.46 5.03
C ILE A 69 1.59 -0.60 6.08
N HIS A 70 0.67 -1.51 5.80
CA HIS A 70 0.29 -2.63 6.67
C HIS A 70 0.90 -3.97 6.22
N SER A 71 1.81 -3.98 5.24
CA SER A 71 2.35 -5.19 4.60
C SER A 71 3.04 -6.18 5.54
N ASP A 72 3.60 -5.70 6.65
CA ASP A 72 4.28 -6.55 7.63
C ASP A 72 3.31 -7.18 8.66
N LEU A 73 2.07 -6.67 8.76
CA LEU A 73 1.06 -7.12 9.72
C LEU A 73 0.18 -8.24 9.12
N MET A 74 0.83 -9.30 8.65
CA MET A 74 0.18 -10.45 8.05
C MET A 74 0.03 -11.56 9.10
N LEU A 75 -1.21 -11.97 9.37
CA LEU A 75 -1.56 -12.94 10.40
C LEU A 75 -1.73 -14.35 9.83
N TYR A 76 -1.71 -15.36 10.70
CA TYR A 76 -1.95 -16.77 10.36
C TYR A 76 -1.10 -17.31 9.22
N GLY A 77 0.15 -16.83 9.11
CA GLY A 77 1.08 -17.26 8.06
C GLY A 77 0.74 -16.79 6.65
N HIS A 78 -0.24 -15.91 6.49
CA HIS A 78 -0.50 -15.26 5.22
C HIS A 78 0.69 -14.40 4.78
N ARG A 79 0.82 -14.20 3.48
CA ARG A 79 1.90 -13.39 2.90
C ARG A 79 1.32 -12.25 2.08
N HIS A 80 1.91 -11.09 2.26
CA HIS A 80 1.60 -9.92 1.45
C HIS A 80 2.08 -10.11 0.00
N THR A 81 1.26 -9.67 -0.95
CA THR A 81 1.63 -9.55 -2.35
C THR A 81 1.81 -8.08 -2.71
N VAL A 82 3.03 -7.72 -3.07
CA VAL A 82 3.36 -6.36 -3.51
C VAL A 82 2.73 -6.10 -4.87
N MET A 83 1.98 -4.99 -5.03
CA MET A 83 1.31 -4.64 -6.29
C MET A 83 2.29 -4.53 -7.46
N ALA A 84 3.40 -3.85 -7.27
CA ALA A 84 4.46 -3.72 -8.29
C ALA A 84 5.19 -5.06 -8.59
N GLY A 85 5.01 -6.09 -7.75
CA GLY A 85 5.58 -7.42 -7.95
C GLY A 85 4.71 -8.35 -8.82
N VAL A 86 3.52 -7.90 -9.27
CA VAL A 86 2.59 -8.73 -10.03
C VAL A 86 3.07 -8.94 -11.46
N SER A 87 3.39 -7.86 -12.18
CA SER A 87 3.97 -7.91 -13.52
C SER A 87 4.83 -6.67 -13.80
N GLY A 88 5.66 -6.73 -14.87
CA GLY A 88 6.47 -5.59 -15.30
C GLY A 88 5.62 -4.38 -15.71
N GLU A 89 4.53 -4.61 -16.43
CA GLU A 89 3.64 -3.55 -16.92
C GLU A 89 2.93 -2.84 -15.74
N ILE A 90 2.53 -3.60 -14.72
CA ILE A 90 1.93 -3.04 -13.49
C ILE A 90 2.99 -2.30 -12.68
N ALA A 91 4.21 -2.84 -12.59
CA ALA A 91 5.32 -2.17 -11.90
C ALA A 91 5.60 -0.79 -12.49
N ASP A 92 5.60 -0.66 -13.82
CA ASP A 92 5.92 0.59 -14.54
C ASP A 92 4.95 1.74 -14.26
N ILE A 93 3.75 1.45 -13.76
CA ILE A 93 2.72 2.44 -13.41
C ILE A 93 2.45 2.56 -11.91
N THR A 94 3.18 1.79 -11.05
CA THR A 94 2.89 1.71 -9.61
C THR A 94 3.92 2.46 -8.78
N ILE A 95 3.45 3.37 -7.92
CA ILE A 95 4.22 3.92 -6.80
C ILE A 95 3.81 3.15 -5.56
N THR A 96 4.77 2.48 -4.91
CA THR A 96 4.53 1.73 -3.68
C THR A 96 4.88 2.58 -2.46
N CYS A 97 3.96 2.65 -1.50
CA CYS A 97 4.15 3.35 -0.24
C CYS A 97 4.28 2.34 0.90
N THR A 98 5.37 2.40 1.65
CA THR A 98 5.61 1.56 2.84
C THR A 98 5.99 2.41 4.05
N SER A 99 5.87 1.84 5.25
CA SER A 99 6.24 2.57 6.46
C SER A 99 6.48 1.61 7.64
N ALA A 100 7.54 1.84 8.40
CA ALA A 100 7.76 1.19 9.69
C ALA A 100 6.76 1.67 10.77
N THR A 101 6.04 2.76 10.53
CA THR A 101 5.24 3.43 11.55
C THR A 101 4.04 2.62 12.03
N LYS A 102 3.45 1.80 11.16
CA LYS A 102 2.35 0.89 11.54
C LYS A 102 2.87 -0.39 12.15
N THR A 103 3.86 -1.00 11.50
CA THR A 103 4.49 -2.24 11.95
C THR A 103 5.05 -2.13 13.36
N PHE A 104 5.77 -1.04 13.66
CA PHE A 104 6.49 -0.86 14.93
C PHE A 104 5.91 0.22 15.85
N ASN A 105 4.64 0.60 15.64
CA ASN A 105 3.92 1.60 16.46
C ASN A 105 4.66 2.95 16.59
N LEU A 106 5.21 3.46 15.48
CA LEU A 106 6.00 4.67 15.41
C LEU A 106 5.26 5.83 14.68
N ALA A 107 3.93 5.82 14.68
CA ALA A 107 3.12 6.77 13.89
C ALA A 107 3.45 8.25 14.16
N GLY A 108 3.80 8.60 15.40
CA GLY A 108 4.20 9.96 15.78
C GLY A 108 5.47 10.49 15.09
N LEU A 109 6.29 9.60 14.53
CA LEU A 109 7.52 9.96 13.83
C LEU A 109 7.28 10.33 12.35
N GLN A 110 6.09 10.06 11.80
CA GLN A 110 5.65 10.51 10.48
C GLN A 110 6.67 10.21 9.35
N ALA A 111 7.12 8.96 9.25
CA ALA A 111 8.06 8.52 8.25
C ALA A 111 7.42 7.50 7.31
N ALA A 112 7.63 7.67 6.00
CA ALA A 112 7.23 6.72 4.98
C ALA A 112 8.31 6.62 3.90
N THR A 113 8.33 5.48 3.20
CA THR A 113 9.20 5.24 2.06
C THR A 113 8.36 5.07 0.81
N LEU A 114 8.74 5.75 -0.26
CA LEU A 114 8.10 5.67 -1.56
C LEU A 114 9.06 5.02 -2.56
N PHE A 115 8.57 3.99 -3.25
CA PHE A 115 9.28 3.35 -4.35
C PHE A 115 8.65 3.79 -5.67
N PHE A 116 9.44 4.39 -6.53
CA PHE A 116 8.99 4.90 -7.82
C PHE A 116 9.40 3.96 -8.94
N PRO A 117 8.54 3.74 -9.96
CA PRO A 117 8.85 2.85 -11.07
C PRO A 117 9.95 3.41 -11.97
N ASN A 118 10.09 4.75 -12.03
CA ASN A 118 11.05 5.42 -12.89
C ASN A 118 11.46 6.78 -12.33
N HIS A 119 12.57 7.31 -12.89
CA HIS A 119 13.11 8.60 -12.48
C HIS A 119 12.18 9.76 -12.79
N GLU A 120 11.41 9.71 -13.88
CA GLU A 120 10.52 10.81 -14.26
C GLU A 120 9.44 11.05 -13.19
N MET A 121 8.77 10.00 -12.73
CA MET A 121 7.77 10.10 -11.67
C MET A 121 8.39 10.60 -10.36
N LYS A 122 9.58 10.07 -10.01
CA LYS A 122 10.33 10.50 -8.83
C LYS A 122 10.66 11.99 -8.90
N ASP A 123 11.24 12.45 -9.99
CA ASP A 123 11.66 13.84 -10.18
C ASP A 123 10.47 14.82 -10.11
N ARG A 124 9.33 14.41 -10.70
CA ARG A 124 8.08 15.21 -10.61
C ARG A 124 7.58 15.32 -9.17
N TYR A 125 7.61 14.23 -8.42
CA TYR A 125 7.25 14.21 -7.00
C TYR A 125 8.20 15.08 -6.18
N GLU A 126 9.52 14.90 -6.31
CA GLU A 126 10.53 15.65 -5.58
C GLU A 126 10.42 17.14 -5.87
N LYS A 127 10.28 17.53 -7.14
CA LYS A 127 10.13 18.94 -7.54
C LYS A 127 8.92 19.60 -6.86
N PHE A 128 7.81 18.88 -6.74
CA PHE A 128 6.61 19.38 -6.07
C PHE A 128 6.86 19.59 -4.57
N TRP A 129 7.41 18.59 -3.88
CA TRP A 129 7.68 18.65 -2.44
C TRP A 129 8.76 19.65 -2.08
N PHE A 130 9.83 19.74 -2.87
CA PHE A 130 10.86 20.78 -2.71
C PHE A 130 10.28 22.18 -2.87
N GLY A 131 9.37 22.37 -3.81
CA GLY A 131 8.69 23.66 -4.02
C GLY A 131 7.84 24.11 -2.83
N MET A 132 7.39 23.17 -2.00
CA MET A 132 6.61 23.44 -0.77
C MET A 132 7.47 23.45 0.51
N ASP A 133 8.77 23.21 0.41
CA ASP A 133 9.71 23.04 1.55
C ASP A 133 9.27 21.93 2.56
N VAL A 134 8.59 20.88 2.11
CA VAL A 134 8.07 19.77 2.93
C VAL A 134 8.82 18.46 2.63
N HIS A 135 10.13 18.53 2.49
CA HIS A 135 10.95 17.40 2.04
C HIS A 135 11.91 16.85 3.13
N ARG A 136 11.80 17.37 4.36
CA ARG A 136 12.72 17.01 5.45
C ARG A 136 12.04 16.12 6.47
N ASN A 137 12.64 14.96 6.73
CA ASN A 137 12.23 14.13 7.82
C ASN A 137 12.79 14.64 9.15
N ASN A 138 12.10 14.33 10.24
CA ASN A 138 12.64 14.49 11.58
C ASN A 138 13.87 13.59 11.74
N CYS A 139 14.94 14.09 12.36
CA CYS A 139 16.18 13.32 12.55
C CYS A 139 15.97 12.03 13.37
N PHE A 140 15.05 12.02 14.33
CA PHE A 140 14.71 10.80 15.08
C PHE A 140 13.98 9.77 14.22
N SER A 141 13.19 10.20 13.24
CA SER A 141 12.48 9.31 12.33
C SER A 141 13.44 8.42 11.54
N LEU A 142 14.54 8.98 11.05
CA LEU A 142 15.53 8.24 10.25
C LEU A 142 16.17 7.12 11.05
N VAL A 143 16.65 7.43 12.27
CA VAL A 143 17.28 6.45 13.16
C VAL A 143 16.27 5.39 13.61
N ALA A 144 15.05 5.80 13.96
CA ALA A 144 14.02 4.87 14.43
C ALA A 144 13.58 3.91 13.33
N VAL A 145 13.36 4.38 12.10
CA VAL A 145 12.97 3.52 10.97
C VAL A 145 14.08 2.53 10.62
N GLU A 146 15.34 2.99 10.56
CA GLU A 146 16.48 2.14 10.29
C GLU A 146 16.63 1.05 11.36
N THR A 147 16.55 1.43 12.64
CA THR A 147 16.65 0.49 13.76
C THR A 147 15.49 -0.51 13.76
N ALA A 148 14.27 -0.03 13.55
CA ALA A 148 13.06 -0.86 13.51
C ALA A 148 13.17 -1.96 12.45
N PHE A 149 13.53 -1.62 11.22
CA PHE A 149 13.69 -2.62 10.16
C PHE A 149 14.92 -3.51 10.33
N ARG A 150 15.99 -3.03 10.94
CA ARG A 150 17.20 -3.82 11.15
C ARG A 150 17.11 -4.79 12.32
N GLU A 151 16.47 -4.37 13.42
CA GLU A 151 16.55 -5.06 14.71
C GLU A 151 15.17 -5.47 15.26
N GLY A 152 14.06 -5.01 14.64
CA GLY A 152 12.71 -5.20 15.15
C GLY A 152 12.06 -6.54 14.79
N GLY A 153 12.75 -7.48 14.12
CA GLY A 153 12.15 -8.74 13.65
C GLY A 153 11.53 -9.57 14.77
N GLU A 154 12.28 -9.83 15.85
CA GLU A 154 11.78 -10.61 17.01
C GLU A 154 10.56 -9.93 17.67
N TRP A 155 10.60 -8.61 17.78
CA TRP A 155 9.48 -7.83 18.33
C TRP A 155 8.23 -7.98 17.46
N LEU A 156 8.39 -7.96 16.14
CA LEU A 156 7.29 -8.13 15.20
C LEU A 156 6.69 -9.53 15.30
N GLU A 157 7.50 -10.58 15.35
CA GLU A 157 7.03 -11.96 15.53
C GLU A 157 6.18 -12.10 16.79
N GLN A 158 6.66 -11.58 17.93
CA GLN A 158 5.93 -11.59 19.20
C GLN A 158 4.61 -10.78 19.12
N LEU A 159 4.61 -9.66 18.37
CA LEU A 159 3.39 -8.87 18.16
C LEU A 159 2.36 -9.66 17.35
N LEU A 160 2.78 -10.33 16.27
CA LEU A 160 1.87 -11.12 15.42
C LEU A 160 1.23 -12.25 16.23
N ASP A 161 2.02 -13.01 17.01
CA ASP A 161 1.52 -14.06 17.90
C ASP A 161 0.50 -13.51 18.92
N TYR A 162 0.79 -12.33 19.51
CA TYR A 162 -0.11 -11.68 20.44
C TYR A 162 -1.43 -11.25 19.79
N LEU A 163 -1.36 -10.72 18.55
CA LEU A 163 -2.55 -10.29 17.83
C LEU A 163 -3.43 -11.49 17.43
N GLU A 164 -2.82 -12.58 16.97
CA GLU A 164 -3.54 -13.81 16.65
C GLU A 164 -4.26 -14.36 17.88
N GLY A 165 -3.58 -14.43 19.04
CA GLY A 165 -4.20 -14.84 20.29
C GLY A 165 -5.37 -13.96 20.73
N ASN A 166 -5.36 -12.67 20.42
CA ASN A 166 -6.48 -11.77 20.72
C ASN A 166 -7.67 -11.97 19.76
N ILE A 167 -7.41 -12.38 18.52
CA ILE A 167 -8.48 -12.67 17.54
C ILE A 167 -9.17 -13.99 17.88
N ASP A 168 -8.40 -14.98 18.34
CA ASP A 168 -8.91 -16.31 18.69
C ASP A 168 -9.67 -16.33 20.03
N TYR A 169 -9.60 -15.27 20.85
CA TYR A 169 -10.31 -15.10 22.13
C TYR A 169 -11.77 -14.69 21.89
#